data_da593285dd9507dda0d7749c90c52b80
#
_entry.id   da593285dd9507dda0d7749c90c52b80
#
_cell.length_a   1.000
_cell.length_b   1.000
_cell.length_c   1.000
_cell.angle_alpha   90.00
_cell.angle_beta   90.00
_cell.angle_gamma   90.00
#
_symmetry.space_group_name_H-M   'P 1'
#
loop_
_entity.id
_entity.type
_entity.pdbx_description
1 polymer ?
#
loop_
_entity_poly.entity_id
_entity_poly.type
_entity_poly.pdbx_seq_one_letter_code
_entity_poly.pdbx_strand_id
1 'polypeptide(L)'
;MALAEARIAIAADSAYAPAYNVLGLVYGDLRERDLAEEAFERSLRFNPNDPDTNHNYAWFLCENKREEEAIRYFLMAVRHPLYATPQKSYAMAAVCAMRKNNERDAYDYLDRALRLDPNYYPALINFAQLKYRRGELDSARNLVGRYNKVTEPTAESLWLALRIERKLGDSSSVTSYANQLRRRFPGSKEYQELQKGRFE
;
A
#
# COMPACT_ATOMS: atom_id res chain seq x y z
N MET A 1 24.50 5.15 6.50
CA MET A 1 25.14 4.39 5.41
C MET A 1 24.59 4.82 4.05
N ALA A 2 23.34 4.58 3.69
CA ALA A 2 22.78 4.92 2.36
C ALA A 2 22.96 6.40 1.92
N LEU A 3 22.79 7.37 2.84
CA LEU A 3 22.99 8.79 2.55
C LEU A 3 24.43 9.11 2.11
N ALA A 4 25.44 8.53 2.78
CA ALA A 4 26.83 8.77 2.45
C ALA A 4 27.20 8.15 1.10
N GLU A 5 26.72 6.92 0.83
CA GLU A 5 26.96 6.21 -0.43
C GLU A 5 26.33 6.94 -1.60
N ALA A 6 25.08 7.42 -1.44
CA ALA A 6 24.42 8.22 -2.49
C ALA A 6 25.19 9.51 -2.79
N ARG A 7 25.71 10.22 -1.77
CA ARG A 7 26.52 11.42 -1.98
C ARG A 7 27.85 11.12 -2.67
N ILE A 8 28.50 10.00 -2.35
CA ILE A 8 29.72 9.56 -3.04
C ILE A 8 29.43 9.26 -4.51
N ALA A 9 28.33 8.54 -4.80
CA ALA A 9 27.92 8.25 -6.17
C ALA A 9 27.67 9.54 -6.97
N ILE A 10 26.98 10.52 -6.39
CA ILE A 10 26.73 11.82 -7.03
C ILE A 10 28.03 12.63 -7.22
N ALA A 11 28.99 12.52 -6.30
CA ALA A 11 30.28 13.17 -6.48
C ALA A 11 31.10 12.57 -7.61
N ALA A 12 30.93 11.26 -7.88
CA ALA A 12 31.56 10.56 -8.98
C ALA A 12 30.84 10.81 -10.33
N ASP A 13 29.51 10.86 -10.31
CA ASP A 13 28.66 11.16 -11.47
C ASP A 13 27.46 12.01 -11.00
N SER A 14 27.51 13.30 -11.30
CA SER A 14 26.48 14.28 -10.91
C SER A 14 25.11 14.05 -11.61
N ALA A 15 25.03 13.21 -12.64
CA ALA A 15 23.82 12.86 -13.36
C ALA A 15 23.31 11.43 -13.00
N TYR A 16 23.90 10.76 -12.03
CA TYR A 16 23.53 9.41 -11.64
C TYR A 16 22.17 9.37 -10.95
N ALA A 17 21.11 9.21 -11.73
CA ALA A 17 19.71 9.22 -11.29
C ALA A 17 19.41 8.29 -10.11
N PRO A 18 19.91 7.03 -10.03
CA PRO A 18 19.59 6.15 -8.91
C PRO A 18 20.02 6.69 -7.55
N ALA A 19 21.13 7.43 -7.47
CA ALA A 19 21.59 8.01 -6.21
C ALA A 19 20.64 9.10 -5.71
N TYR A 20 20.05 9.89 -6.59
CA TYR A 20 19.03 10.87 -6.22
C TYR A 20 17.74 10.20 -5.76
N ASN A 21 17.32 9.07 -6.37
CA ASN A 21 16.19 8.28 -5.89
C ASN A 21 16.44 7.79 -4.45
N VAL A 22 17.64 7.29 -4.15
CA VAL A 22 18.02 6.89 -2.78
C VAL A 22 17.99 8.07 -1.81
N LEU A 23 18.48 9.25 -2.22
CA LEU A 23 18.38 10.46 -1.39
C LEU A 23 16.92 10.84 -1.10
N GLY A 24 16.05 10.76 -2.11
CA GLY A 24 14.62 11.02 -1.94
C GLY A 24 13.98 10.12 -0.89
N LEU A 25 14.28 8.82 -0.92
CA LEU A 25 13.81 7.87 0.08
C LEU A 25 14.34 8.19 1.48
N VAL A 26 15.65 8.44 1.61
CA VAL A 26 16.29 8.73 2.91
C VAL A 26 15.74 10.02 3.51
N TYR A 27 15.61 11.10 2.71
CA TYR A 27 15.02 12.34 3.20
C TYR A 27 13.54 12.20 3.53
N GLY A 28 12.79 11.39 2.78
CA GLY A 28 11.41 11.05 3.10
C GLY A 28 11.27 10.38 4.47
N ASP A 29 12.12 9.41 4.78
CA ASP A 29 12.17 8.73 6.07
C ASP A 29 12.55 9.68 7.21
N LEU A 30 13.46 10.64 6.95
CA LEU A 30 13.85 11.69 7.89
C LEU A 30 12.79 12.80 8.01
N ARG A 31 11.72 12.78 7.25
CA ARG A 31 10.66 13.78 7.17
C ARG A 31 11.14 15.16 6.65
N GLU A 32 12.26 15.19 5.98
CA GLU A 32 12.82 16.35 5.28
C GLU A 32 12.16 16.48 3.90
N ARG A 33 10.91 16.96 3.88
CA ARG A 33 10.02 16.89 2.71
C ARG A 33 10.56 17.58 1.48
N ASP A 34 11.06 18.81 1.66
CA ASP A 34 11.55 19.63 0.54
C ASP A 34 12.80 19.00 -0.09
N LEU A 35 13.70 18.46 0.74
CA LEU A 35 14.88 17.75 0.26
C LEU A 35 14.53 16.44 -0.42
N ALA A 36 13.52 15.73 0.07
CA ALA A 36 13.04 14.49 -0.55
C ALA A 36 12.45 14.77 -1.93
N GLU A 37 11.59 15.79 -2.04
CA GLU A 37 10.98 16.20 -3.30
C GLU A 37 12.04 16.63 -4.32
N GLU A 38 12.96 17.52 -3.94
CA GLU A 38 14.05 17.96 -4.80
C GLU A 38 14.88 16.76 -5.32
N ALA A 39 15.17 15.80 -4.44
CA ALA A 39 15.94 14.63 -4.81
C ALA A 39 15.19 13.74 -5.81
N PHE A 40 13.90 13.44 -5.59
CA PHE A 40 13.09 12.69 -6.55
C PHE A 40 12.96 13.41 -7.90
N GLU A 41 12.73 14.71 -7.89
CA GLU A 41 12.66 15.50 -9.12
C GLU A 41 13.99 15.50 -9.89
N ARG A 42 15.12 15.57 -9.19
CA ARG A 42 16.44 15.43 -9.81
C ARG A 42 16.63 14.07 -10.44
N SER A 43 16.25 13.00 -9.74
CA SER A 43 16.29 11.64 -10.29
C SER A 43 15.49 11.53 -11.58
N LEU A 44 14.23 12.01 -11.57
CA LEU A 44 13.35 11.99 -12.74
C LEU A 44 13.78 12.95 -13.84
N ARG A 45 14.53 14.01 -13.55
CA ARG A 45 15.12 14.88 -14.57
C ARG A 45 16.20 14.16 -15.37
N PHE A 46 17.00 13.31 -14.71
CA PHE A 46 18.04 12.52 -15.40
C PHE A 46 17.48 11.25 -16.04
N ASN A 47 16.50 10.61 -15.42
CA ASN A 47 15.82 9.45 -15.99
C ASN A 47 14.30 9.52 -15.77
N PRO A 48 13.54 10.19 -16.65
CA PRO A 48 12.10 10.41 -16.48
C PRO A 48 11.26 9.13 -16.46
N ASN A 49 11.75 8.08 -17.09
CA ASN A 49 11.02 6.83 -17.26
C ASN A 49 11.44 5.73 -16.27
N ASP A 50 12.31 6.05 -15.30
CA ASP A 50 12.70 5.08 -14.29
C ASP A 50 11.50 4.64 -13.44
N PRO A 51 11.09 3.36 -13.53
CA PRO A 51 9.86 2.91 -12.86
C PRO A 51 9.98 2.91 -11.35
N ASP A 52 11.18 2.66 -10.81
CA ASP A 52 11.40 2.64 -9.37
C ASP A 52 11.34 4.05 -8.78
N THR A 53 11.96 5.03 -9.43
CA THR A 53 11.86 6.44 -9.00
C THR A 53 10.42 6.95 -9.11
N ASN A 54 9.73 6.67 -10.22
CA ASN A 54 8.33 7.04 -10.39
C ASN A 54 7.46 6.42 -9.28
N HIS A 55 7.68 5.14 -8.92
CA HIS A 55 6.97 4.46 -7.83
C HIS A 55 7.27 5.12 -6.47
N ASN A 56 8.54 5.35 -6.15
CA ASN A 56 8.97 5.87 -4.86
C ASN A 56 8.50 7.31 -4.65
N TYR A 57 8.62 8.15 -5.68
CA TYR A 57 8.11 9.52 -5.65
C TYR A 57 6.58 9.55 -5.52
N ALA A 58 5.88 8.67 -6.24
CA ALA A 58 4.43 8.53 -6.09
C ALA A 58 4.05 8.18 -4.64
N TRP A 59 4.75 7.25 -4.01
CA TRP A 59 4.49 6.91 -2.61
C TRP A 59 4.72 8.11 -1.68
N PHE A 60 5.84 8.81 -1.85
CA PHE A 60 6.13 10.04 -1.11
C PHE A 60 5.01 11.09 -1.26
N LEU A 61 4.54 11.34 -2.47
CA LEU A 61 3.43 12.26 -2.74
C LEU A 61 2.13 11.84 -2.05
N CYS A 62 1.78 10.55 -2.10
CA CYS A 62 0.58 10.01 -1.47
C CYS A 62 0.61 10.16 0.07
N GLU A 63 1.77 9.93 0.69
CA GLU A 63 1.95 10.15 2.14
C GLU A 63 1.86 11.64 2.52
N ASN A 64 2.16 12.53 1.59
CA ASN A 64 2.05 13.97 1.75
C ASN A 64 0.70 14.56 1.26
N LYS A 65 -0.34 13.73 1.10
CA LYS A 65 -1.71 14.11 0.71
C LYS A 65 -1.83 14.72 -0.70
N ARG A 66 -0.94 14.32 -1.58
CA ARG A 66 -0.95 14.68 -3.01
C ARG A 66 -1.36 13.45 -3.86
N GLU A 67 -2.49 12.85 -3.52
CA GLU A 67 -2.93 11.56 -4.06
C GLU A 67 -3.10 11.57 -5.57
N GLU A 68 -3.61 12.65 -6.15
CA GLU A 68 -3.82 12.74 -7.61
C GLU A 68 -2.50 12.73 -8.38
N GLU A 69 -1.52 13.45 -7.87
CA GLU A 69 -0.17 13.44 -8.45
C GLU A 69 0.49 12.08 -8.27
N ALA A 70 0.37 11.51 -7.07
CA ALA A 70 0.87 10.17 -6.77
C ALA A 70 0.34 9.13 -7.77
N ILE A 71 -0.97 9.12 -8.03
CA ILE A 71 -1.59 8.19 -8.98
C ILE A 71 -0.96 8.35 -10.37
N ARG A 72 -0.72 9.57 -10.83
CA ARG A 72 -0.07 9.79 -12.14
C ARG A 72 1.31 9.15 -12.22
N TYR A 73 2.15 9.32 -11.19
CA TYR A 73 3.49 8.73 -11.16
C TYR A 73 3.45 7.20 -11.01
N PHE A 74 2.55 6.63 -10.21
CA PHE A 74 2.34 5.18 -10.19
C PHE A 74 1.96 4.64 -11.57
N LEU A 75 1.10 5.34 -12.30
CA LEU A 75 0.71 4.95 -13.66
C LEU A 75 1.84 5.16 -14.68
N MET A 76 2.77 6.07 -14.45
CA MET A 76 4.01 6.18 -15.26
C MET A 76 4.92 4.98 -15.00
N ALA A 77 5.11 4.58 -13.75
CA ALA A 77 5.92 3.41 -13.40
C ALA A 77 5.44 2.13 -14.11
N VAL A 78 4.13 1.87 -14.11
CA VAL A 78 3.57 0.64 -14.72
C VAL A 78 3.55 0.63 -16.24
N ARG A 79 3.82 1.76 -16.90
CA ARG A 79 3.96 1.83 -18.36
C ARG A 79 5.33 1.33 -18.86
N HIS A 80 6.30 1.27 -17.95
CA HIS A 80 7.64 0.81 -18.33
C HIS A 80 7.62 -0.71 -18.56
N PRO A 81 8.00 -1.19 -19.75
CA PRO A 81 7.81 -2.60 -20.14
C PRO A 81 8.68 -3.58 -19.33
N LEU A 82 9.78 -3.11 -18.75
CA LEU A 82 10.69 -3.91 -17.94
C LEU A 82 10.51 -3.69 -16.43
N TYR A 83 9.40 -3.07 -16.02
CA TYR A 83 9.15 -2.89 -14.60
C TYR A 83 8.82 -4.23 -13.92
N ALA A 84 9.67 -4.64 -12.99
CA ALA A 84 9.60 -5.98 -12.39
C ALA A 84 8.38 -6.17 -11.46
N THR A 85 7.84 -5.08 -10.87
CA THR A 85 6.80 -5.17 -9.83
C THR A 85 5.61 -4.23 -10.09
N PRO A 86 4.97 -4.28 -11.26
CA PRO A 86 3.88 -3.36 -11.59
C PRO A 86 2.66 -3.54 -10.68
N GLN A 87 2.40 -4.75 -10.14
CA GLN A 87 1.36 -5.01 -9.15
C GLN A 87 1.51 -4.15 -7.90
N LYS A 88 2.75 -3.84 -7.50
CA LYS A 88 3.05 -2.97 -6.36
C LYS A 88 2.54 -1.55 -6.60
N SER A 89 2.84 -0.97 -7.76
CA SER A 89 2.40 0.38 -8.11
C SER A 89 0.88 0.47 -8.27
N TYR A 90 0.24 -0.52 -8.89
CA TYR A 90 -1.22 -0.56 -8.95
C TYR A 90 -1.87 -0.63 -7.57
N ALA A 91 -1.37 -1.48 -6.67
CA ALA A 91 -1.91 -1.58 -5.31
C ALA A 91 -1.76 -0.26 -4.54
N MET A 92 -0.63 0.45 -4.70
CA MET A 92 -0.42 1.74 -4.04
C MET A 92 -1.27 2.86 -4.66
N ALA A 93 -1.43 2.88 -5.99
CA ALA A 93 -2.37 3.79 -6.66
C ALA A 93 -3.80 3.60 -6.14
N ALA A 94 -4.21 2.36 -5.88
CA ALA A 94 -5.52 2.07 -5.30
C ALA A 94 -5.65 2.63 -3.88
N VAL A 95 -4.62 2.51 -3.04
CA VAL A 95 -4.61 3.10 -1.69
C VAL A 95 -4.82 4.62 -1.76
N CYS A 96 -4.12 5.31 -2.66
CA CYS A 96 -4.28 6.75 -2.86
C CYS A 96 -5.68 7.10 -3.37
N ALA A 97 -6.25 6.32 -4.31
CA ALA A 97 -7.61 6.48 -4.80
C ALA A 97 -8.66 6.28 -3.68
N MET A 98 -8.45 5.28 -2.79
CA MET A 98 -9.31 5.05 -1.63
C MET A 98 -9.27 6.21 -0.62
N ARG A 99 -8.12 6.85 -0.42
CA ARG A 99 -7.98 8.05 0.43
C ARG A 99 -8.79 9.25 -0.13
N LYS A 100 -8.92 9.31 -1.46
CA LYS A 100 -9.74 10.31 -2.17
C LYS A 100 -11.22 9.90 -2.31
N ASN A 101 -11.63 8.77 -1.72
CA ASN A 101 -12.95 8.17 -1.90
C ASN A 101 -13.29 7.85 -3.38
N ASN A 102 -12.30 7.70 -4.24
CA ASN A 102 -12.47 7.27 -5.62
C ASN A 102 -12.47 5.74 -5.70
N GLU A 103 -13.59 5.15 -5.31
CA GLU A 103 -13.73 3.68 -5.25
C GLU A 103 -13.69 3.01 -6.62
N ARG A 104 -14.07 3.73 -7.68
CA ARG A 104 -14.02 3.19 -9.05
C ARG A 104 -12.59 2.91 -9.47
N ASP A 105 -11.73 3.91 -9.39
CA ASP A 105 -10.33 3.77 -9.79
C ASP A 105 -9.60 2.82 -8.85
N ALA A 106 -9.89 2.86 -7.54
CA ALA A 106 -9.35 1.92 -6.57
C ALA A 106 -9.67 0.46 -6.94
N TYR A 107 -10.91 0.19 -7.36
CA TYR A 107 -11.32 -1.13 -7.83
C TYR A 107 -10.50 -1.56 -9.04
N ASP A 108 -10.42 -0.73 -10.08
CA ASP A 108 -9.72 -1.05 -11.32
C ASP A 108 -8.23 -1.31 -11.08
N TYR A 109 -7.59 -0.53 -10.19
CA TYR A 109 -6.18 -0.73 -9.87
C TYR A 109 -5.94 -2.01 -9.05
N LEU A 110 -6.80 -2.32 -8.06
CA LEU A 110 -6.68 -3.56 -7.29
C LEU A 110 -6.93 -4.82 -8.16
N ASP A 111 -7.90 -4.76 -9.05
CA ASP A 111 -8.15 -5.83 -10.02
C ASP A 111 -6.91 -6.07 -10.92
N ARG A 112 -6.32 -4.98 -11.45
CA ARG A 112 -5.07 -5.07 -12.25
C ARG A 112 -3.91 -5.64 -11.43
N ALA A 113 -3.74 -5.20 -10.19
CA ALA A 113 -2.69 -5.73 -9.31
C ALA A 113 -2.84 -7.24 -9.12
N LEU A 114 -4.05 -7.73 -8.86
CA LEU A 114 -4.31 -9.16 -8.63
C LEU A 114 -4.34 -10.00 -9.92
N ARG A 115 -4.52 -9.39 -11.10
CA ARG A 115 -4.31 -10.08 -12.38
C ARG A 115 -2.83 -10.32 -12.66
N LEU A 116 -1.96 -9.38 -12.24
CA LEU A 116 -0.50 -9.50 -12.40
C LEU A 116 0.11 -10.47 -11.37
N ASP A 117 -0.32 -10.35 -10.12
CA ASP A 117 0.06 -11.27 -9.05
C ASP A 117 -1.17 -11.60 -8.19
N PRO A 118 -1.80 -12.78 -8.43
CA PRO A 118 -2.98 -13.21 -7.69
C PRO A 118 -2.77 -13.36 -6.17
N ASN A 119 -1.53 -13.49 -5.73
CA ASN A 119 -1.16 -13.66 -4.33
C ASN A 119 -0.54 -12.42 -3.70
N TYR A 120 -0.56 -11.28 -4.40
CA TYR A 120 -0.02 -10.05 -3.86
C TYR A 120 -0.84 -9.58 -2.65
N TYR A 121 -0.37 -9.93 -1.46
CA TYR A 121 -1.12 -9.74 -0.22
C TYR A 121 -1.53 -8.29 0.07
N PRO A 122 -0.75 -7.22 -0.28
CA PRO A 122 -1.23 -5.86 -0.09
C PRO A 122 -2.46 -5.52 -0.94
N ALA A 123 -2.55 -6.07 -2.16
CA ALA A 123 -3.75 -5.89 -2.98
C ALA A 123 -4.94 -6.69 -2.44
N LEU A 124 -4.72 -7.92 -1.95
CA LEU A 124 -5.77 -8.75 -1.37
C LEU A 124 -6.48 -8.06 -0.21
N ILE A 125 -5.72 -7.52 0.76
CA ILE A 125 -6.31 -6.90 1.95
C ILE A 125 -7.00 -5.56 1.62
N ASN A 126 -6.40 -4.74 0.76
CA ASN A 126 -7.01 -3.49 0.35
C ASN A 126 -8.28 -3.71 -0.49
N PHE A 127 -8.30 -4.74 -1.33
CA PHE A 127 -9.50 -5.09 -2.09
C PHE A 127 -10.60 -5.66 -1.20
N ALA A 128 -10.25 -6.47 -0.21
CA ALA A 128 -11.19 -6.94 0.81
C ALA A 128 -11.83 -5.77 1.56
N GLN A 129 -11.03 -4.76 1.95
CA GLN A 129 -11.53 -3.55 2.60
C GLN A 129 -12.48 -2.76 1.71
N LEU A 130 -12.14 -2.61 0.42
CA LEU A 130 -13.01 -1.92 -0.56
C LEU A 130 -14.33 -2.69 -0.75
N LYS A 131 -14.26 -4.02 -0.93
CA LYS A 131 -15.44 -4.89 -1.06
C LYS A 131 -16.34 -4.84 0.18
N TYR A 132 -15.74 -4.85 1.37
CA TYR A 132 -16.47 -4.69 2.63
C TYR A 132 -17.24 -3.35 2.70
N ARG A 133 -16.60 -2.23 2.33
CA ARG A 133 -17.24 -0.90 2.27
C ARG A 133 -18.44 -0.89 1.32
N ARG A 134 -18.34 -1.59 0.21
CA ARG A 134 -19.41 -1.71 -0.80
C ARG A 134 -20.51 -2.72 -0.42
N GLY A 135 -20.39 -3.40 0.73
CA GLY A 135 -21.32 -4.42 1.15
C GLY A 135 -21.21 -5.75 0.39
N GLU A 136 -20.17 -5.93 -0.42
CA GLU A 136 -19.90 -7.15 -1.17
C GLU A 136 -19.21 -8.19 -0.26
N LEU A 137 -19.94 -8.66 0.77
CA LEU A 137 -19.39 -9.37 1.92
C LEU A 137 -18.75 -10.72 1.57
N ASP A 138 -19.37 -11.51 0.69
CA ASP A 138 -18.82 -12.81 0.27
C ASP A 138 -17.51 -12.64 -0.51
N SER A 139 -17.43 -11.61 -1.35
CA SER A 139 -16.19 -11.26 -2.07
C SER A 139 -15.10 -10.82 -1.08
N ALA A 140 -15.45 -10.01 -0.09
CA ALA A 140 -14.52 -9.56 0.95
C ALA A 140 -14.02 -10.74 1.79
N ARG A 141 -14.91 -11.68 2.19
CA ARG A 141 -14.57 -12.94 2.88
C ARG A 141 -13.54 -13.75 2.09
N ASN A 142 -13.79 -13.95 0.80
CA ASN A 142 -12.88 -14.70 -0.07
C ASN A 142 -11.48 -14.06 -0.12
N LEU A 143 -11.41 -12.74 -0.30
CA LEU A 143 -10.14 -12.01 -0.38
C LEU A 143 -9.35 -12.07 0.93
N VAL A 144 -10.00 -11.91 2.09
CA VAL A 144 -9.34 -12.09 3.40
C VAL A 144 -8.88 -13.52 3.60
N GLY A 145 -9.67 -14.50 3.17
CA GLY A 145 -9.28 -15.91 3.23
C GLY A 145 -8.04 -16.21 2.38
N ARG A 146 -7.93 -15.60 1.20
CA ARG A 146 -6.72 -15.68 0.36
C ARG A 146 -5.54 -14.99 1.01
N TYR A 147 -5.72 -13.79 1.57
CA TYR A 147 -4.70 -13.06 2.31
C TYR A 147 -4.11 -13.94 3.43
N ASN A 148 -4.96 -14.56 4.26
CA ASN A 148 -4.53 -15.39 5.38
C ASN A 148 -3.81 -16.69 4.97
N LYS A 149 -3.89 -17.09 3.69
CA LYS A 149 -3.14 -18.24 3.15
C LYS A 149 -1.73 -17.86 2.69
N VAL A 150 -1.52 -16.62 2.30
CA VAL A 150 -0.24 -16.17 1.71
C VAL A 150 0.64 -15.38 2.68
N THR A 151 0.07 -14.92 3.78
CA THR A 151 0.83 -14.22 4.83
C THR A 151 0.22 -14.44 6.21
N GLU A 152 1.01 -14.15 7.24
CA GLU A 152 0.53 -14.17 8.62
C GLU A 152 -0.55 -13.08 8.84
N PRO A 153 -1.67 -13.43 9.49
CA PRO A 153 -2.68 -12.45 9.82
C PRO A 153 -2.16 -11.33 10.72
N THR A 154 -2.53 -10.11 10.39
CA THR A 154 -2.31 -8.89 11.22
C THR A 154 -3.53 -8.58 12.07
N ALA A 155 -3.41 -7.67 13.04
CA ALA A 155 -4.55 -7.19 13.81
C ALA A 155 -5.65 -6.61 12.90
N GLU A 156 -5.25 -5.83 11.90
CA GLU A 156 -6.17 -5.22 10.92
C GLU A 156 -6.90 -6.27 10.07
N SER A 157 -6.20 -7.30 9.59
CA SER A 157 -6.81 -8.34 8.76
C SER A 157 -7.77 -9.21 9.56
N LEU A 158 -7.43 -9.56 10.82
CA LEU A 158 -8.32 -10.29 11.72
C LEU A 158 -9.55 -9.45 12.08
N TRP A 159 -9.37 -8.16 12.28
CA TRP A 159 -10.46 -7.24 12.55
C TRP A 159 -11.42 -7.10 11.36
N LEU A 160 -10.88 -6.96 10.16
CA LEU A 160 -11.67 -6.93 8.95
C LEU A 160 -12.46 -8.24 8.76
N ALA A 161 -11.80 -9.41 8.95
CA ALA A 161 -12.44 -10.71 8.88
C ALA A 161 -13.60 -10.82 9.88
N LEU A 162 -13.37 -10.44 11.14
CA LEU A 162 -14.39 -10.44 12.19
C LEU A 162 -15.61 -9.59 11.81
N ARG A 163 -15.38 -8.38 11.28
CA ARG A 163 -16.45 -7.46 10.87
C ARG A 163 -17.26 -8.02 9.70
N ILE A 164 -16.60 -8.67 8.75
CA ILE A 164 -17.24 -9.36 7.62
C ILE A 164 -18.15 -10.48 8.16
N GLU A 165 -17.61 -11.38 8.99
CA GLU A 165 -18.37 -12.53 9.51
C GLU A 165 -19.54 -12.11 10.40
N ARG A 166 -19.36 -11.02 11.17
CA ARG A 166 -20.45 -10.44 11.94
C ARG A 166 -21.60 -9.97 11.05
N LYS A 167 -21.30 -9.28 9.94
CA LYS A 167 -22.33 -8.85 8.98
C LYS A 167 -22.99 -10.02 8.25
N LEU A 168 -22.26 -11.13 8.06
CA LEU A 168 -22.77 -12.37 7.45
C LEU A 168 -23.53 -13.26 8.45
N GLY A 169 -23.46 -12.96 9.77
CA GLY A 169 -24.14 -13.72 10.82
C GLY A 169 -23.42 -14.98 11.29
N ASP A 170 -22.14 -15.18 10.92
CA ASP A 170 -21.36 -16.34 11.34
C ASP A 170 -20.71 -16.10 12.72
N SER A 171 -21.45 -16.38 13.78
CA SER A 171 -21.02 -16.22 15.17
C SER A 171 -19.80 -17.08 15.54
N SER A 172 -19.65 -18.25 14.91
CA SER A 172 -18.51 -19.15 15.15
C SER A 172 -17.21 -18.50 14.67
N SER A 173 -17.19 -18.02 13.43
CA SER A 173 -16.04 -17.32 12.85
C SER A 173 -15.74 -16.02 13.59
N VAL A 174 -16.76 -15.25 14.02
CA VAL A 174 -16.58 -14.04 14.86
C VAL A 174 -15.84 -14.39 16.13
N THR A 175 -16.26 -15.45 16.85
CA THR A 175 -15.61 -15.89 18.09
C THR A 175 -14.17 -16.33 17.85
N SER A 176 -13.91 -17.04 16.77
CA SER A 176 -12.57 -17.48 16.36
C SER A 176 -11.63 -16.29 16.14
N TYR A 177 -12.04 -15.30 15.32
CA TYR A 177 -11.22 -14.11 15.06
C TYR A 177 -11.03 -13.23 16.29
N ALA A 178 -12.06 -13.09 17.14
CA ALA A 178 -11.94 -12.38 18.42
C ALA A 178 -10.89 -13.03 19.35
N ASN A 179 -10.89 -14.36 19.44
CA ASN A 179 -9.89 -15.09 20.21
C ASN A 179 -8.47 -14.94 19.64
N GLN A 180 -8.31 -14.92 18.32
CA GLN A 180 -7.01 -14.66 17.68
C GLN A 180 -6.52 -13.25 17.98
N LEU A 181 -7.36 -12.22 17.86
CA LEU A 181 -7.02 -10.83 18.22
C LEU A 181 -6.57 -10.74 19.68
N ARG A 182 -7.33 -11.34 20.61
CA ARG A 182 -6.98 -11.34 22.03
C ARG A 182 -5.62 -11.97 22.32
N ARG A 183 -5.34 -13.12 21.68
CA ARG A 183 -4.12 -13.89 21.95
C ARG A 183 -2.89 -13.30 21.28
N ARG A 184 -3.00 -12.85 20.06
CA ARG A 184 -1.86 -12.43 19.23
C ARG A 184 -1.60 -10.92 19.31
N PHE A 185 -2.64 -10.12 19.51
CA PHE A 185 -2.58 -8.66 19.41
C PHE A 185 -3.31 -7.96 20.57
N PRO A 186 -3.02 -8.32 21.85
CA PRO A 186 -3.77 -7.81 23.02
C PRO A 186 -3.64 -6.29 23.21
N GLY A 187 -2.59 -5.66 22.66
CA GLY A 187 -2.35 -4.22 22.74
C GLY A 187 -2.83 -3.43 21.51
N SER A 188 -3.41 -4.10 20.51
CA SER A 188 -3.81 -3.43 19.27
C SER A 188 -5.03 -2.55 19.43
N LYS A 189 -5.17 -1.55 18.54
CA LYS A 189 -6.36 -0.70 18.45
C LYS A 189 -7.60 -1.54 18.13
N GLU A 190 -7.47 -2.51 17.26
CA GLU A 190 -8.55 -3.41 16.83
C GLU A 190 -9.10 -4.23 18.00
N TYR A 191 -8.23 -4.72 18.87
CA TYR A 191 -8.68 -5.42 20.09
C TYR A 191 -9.37 -4.48 21.07
N GLN A 192 -8.90 -3.24 21.21
CA GLN A 192 -9.57 -2.24 22.04
C GLN A 192 -10.96 -1.89 21.47
N GLU A 193 -11.11 -1.77 20.16
CA GLU A 193 -12.44 -1.53 19.54
C GLU A 193 -13.36 -2.75 19.72
N LEU A 194 -12.83 -3.98 19.65
CA LEU A 194 -13.57 -5.20 19.98
C LEU A 194 -14.11 -5.17 21.41
N GLN A 195 -13.26 -4.81 22.39
CA GLN A 195 -13.65 -4.73 23.79
C GLN A 195 -14.75 -3.69 24.05
N LYS A 196 -14.72 -2.58 23.29
CA LYS A 196 -15.73 -1.51 23.36
C LYS A 196 -17.01 -1.85 22.57
N GLY A 197 -17.04 -2.96 21.85
CA GLY A 197 -18.17 -3.33 20.98
C GLY A 197 -18.36 -2.39 19.78
N ARG A 198 -17.31 -1.68 19.34
CA ARG A 198 -17.32 -0.74 18.22
C ARG A 198 -16.85 -1.44 16.95
N PHE A 199 -17.77 -1.75 16.06
CA PHE A 199 -17.50 -2.53 14.84
C PHE A 199 -17.58 -1.72 13.55
N GLU A 200 -17.66 -0.43 13.63
CA GLU A 200 -17.72 0.47 12.46
C GLU A 200 -16.33 0.97 12.03
#